data_f8959ff56de8f728238be5df2fd305a5
#
_entry.id   f8959ff56de8f728238be5df2fd305a5
#
_cell.length_a   1.000
_cell.length_b   1.000
_cell.length_c   1.000
_cell.angle_alpha   90.00
_cell.angle_beta   90.00
_cell.angle_gamma   90.00
#
_symmetry.space_group_name_H-M   'P 1'
#
loop_
_entity.id
_entity.type
_entity.pdbx_description
1 polymer ?
#
loop_
_entity_poly.entity_id
_entity_poly.type
_entity_poly.pdbx_seq_one_letter_code
_entity_poly.pdbx_strand_id
1 'polypeptide(L)'
;SGIGAIIYSDSNGFHSQSGVYITYAHHLLLSRNEIDLNMLSFGLSIGTIQYKLDETSFLAEGFDPIIAGIEQSSSNFNIDFGFSYHLYNFYAHATVKNILENEGINNDIQITSNLRRYLISVGSVFGKFGSQWSYEPSIMFQYKDGTKEASFDINAKAYKEMDFGKI
;
A
#
# COMPACT_ATOMS: atom_id res chain seq x y z
N SER A 1 0.01 20.68 3.02
CA SER A 1 -0.06 19.57 4.00
C SER A 1 -1.50 19.16 4.20
N GLY A 2 -1.73 17.90 4.53
CA GLY A 2 -3.05 17.34 4.78
C GLY A 2 -3.00 16.23 5.83
N ILE A 3 -4.16 15.97 6.43
CA ILE A 3 -4.37 14.88 7.38
C ILE A 3 -5.52 14.03 6.86
N GLY A 4 -5.38 12.72 6.94
CA GLY A 4 -6.40 11.75 6.55
C GLY A 4 -6.53 10.63 7.58
N ALA A 5 -7.65 9.94 7.56
CA ALA A 5 -7.87 8.73 8.34
C ALA A 5 -8.53 7.67 7.48
N ILE A 6 -8.17 6.41 7.72
CA ILE A 6 -8.75 5.24 7.05
C ILE A 6 -9.16 4.25 8.14
N ILE A 7 -10.38 3.77 8.04
CA ILE A 7 -10.89 2.66 8.85
C ILE A 7 -11.38 1.62 7.86
N TYR A 8 -10.97 0.39 8.04
CA TYR A 8 -11.40 -0.71 7.18
C TYR A 8 -11.66 -1.97 7.99
N SER A 9 -12.53 -2.80 7.46
CA SER A 9 -12.81 -4.14 7.97
C SER A 9 -13.08 -5.05 6.77
N ASP A 10 -12.37 -6.14 6.72
CA ASP A 10 -12.49 -7.17 5.70
C ASP A 10 -12.69 -8.52 6.36
N SER A 11 -13.59 -9.34 5.82
CA SER A 11 -13.86 -10.69 6.31
C SER A 11 -14.04 -11.64 5.14
N ASN A 12 -13.22 -12.68 5.11
CA ASN A 12 -13.22 -13.70 4.07
C ASN A 12 -13.22 -15.09 4.72
N GLY A 13 -14.42 -15.67 4.84
CA GLY A 13 -14.62 -16.95 5.53
C GLY A 13 -14.20 -16.85 6.99
N PHE A 14 -13.23 -17.65 7.39
CA PHE A 14 -12.71 -17.74 8.76
C PHE A 14 -11.67 -16.66 9.10
N HIS A 15 -11.17 -15.96 8.09
CA HIS A 15 -10.21 -14.86 8.27
C HIS A 15 -10.93 -13.53 8.32
N SER A 16 -10.61 -12.70 9.30
CA SER A 16 -11.01 -11.31 9.30
C SER A 16 -9.83 -10.40 9.62
N GLN A 17 -9.85 -9.22 9.01
CA GLN A 17 -8.85 -8.19 9.20
C GLN A 17 -9.56 -6.85 9.38
N SER A 18 -9.18 -6.12 10.41
CA SER A 18 -9.66 -4.75 10.61
C SER A 18 -8.50 -3.82 10.97
N GLY A 19 -8.61 -2.56 10.60
CA GLY A 19 -7.55 -1.61 10.87
C GLY A 19 -8.00 -0.17 10.86
N VAL A 20 -7.21 0.65 11.56
CA VAL A 20 -7.38 2.10 11.63
C VAL A 20 -6.02 2.74 11.40
N TYR A 21 -5.95 3.72 10.51
CA TYR A 21 -4.75 4.51 10.22
C TYR A 21 -5.07 5.99 10.24
N ILE A 22 -4.14 6.76 10.78
CA ILE A 22 -4.08 8.22 10.65
C ILE A 22 -2.86 8.55 9.81
N THR A 23 -3.03 9.39 8.81
CA THR A 23 -1.98 9.77 7.87
C THR A 23 -1.80 11.28 7.87
N TYR A 24 -0.57 11.73 7.91
CA TYR A 24 -0.16 13.10 7.66
C TYR A 24 0.66 13.17 6.38
N ALA A 25 0.37 14.16 5.53
CA ALA A 25 1.12 14.42 4.32
C ALA A 25 1.59 15.88 4.25
N HIS A 26 2.83 16.06 3.82
CA HIS A 26 3.41 17.37 3.59
C HIS A 26 3.98 17.47 2.18
N HIS A 27 3.66 18.58 1.50
CA HIS A 27 4.09 18.86 0.14
C HIS A 27 5.01 20.08 0.15
N LEU A 28 6.18 19.91 -0.44
CA LEU A 28 7.16 20.96 -0.68
C LEU A 28 7.13 21.31 -2.17
N LEU A 29 6.70 22.49 -2.47
CA LEU A 29 6.74 23.03 -3.83
C LEU A 29 8.11 23.62 -4.06
N LEU A 30 8.95 22.96 -4.87
CA LEU A 30 10.33 23.39 -5.14
C LEU A 30 10.38 24.46 -6.23
N SER A 31 9.52 24.34 -7.25
CA SER A 31 9.34 25.37 -8.28
C SER A 31 7.93 25.24 -8.87
N ARG A 32 7.34 26.38 -9.19
CA ARG A 32 6.06 26.46 -9.86
C ARG A 32 6.15 27.49 -10.97
N ASN A 33 6.25 27.03 -12.21
CA ASN A 33 5.96 27.83 -13.39
C ASN A 33 4.56 27.46 -13.88
N GLU A 34 3.98 28.28 -14.77
CA GLU A 34 2.61 28.05 -15.27
C GLU A 34 2.42 26.67 -15.95
N ILE A 35 3.53 26.06 -16.41
CA ILE A 35 3.53 24.80 -17.18
C ILE A 35 4.15 23.64 -16.37
N ASP A 36 5.02 23.94 -15.40
CA ASP A 36 5.90 22.92 -14.79
C ASP A 36 5.70 22.84 -13.28
N LEU A 37 5.38 21.64 -12.82
CA LEU A 37 5.28 21.31 -11.40
C LEU A 37 6.55 20.56 -10.96
N ASN A 38 7.29 21.12 -10.01
CA ASN A 38 8.35 20.45 -9.29
C ASN A 38 7.97 20.36 -7.80
N MET A 39 7.54 19.19 -7.37
CA MET A 39 6.96 18.99 -6.05
C MET A 39 7.52 17.73 -5.40
N LEU A 40 7.92 17.89 -4.15
CA LEU A 40 8.34 16.82 -3.27
C LEU A 40 7.28 16.63 -2.17
N SER A 41 6.87 15.40 -1.93
CA SER A 41 5.85 15.08 -0.93
C SER A 41 6.34 13.97 -0.01
N PHE A 42 6.01 14.10 1.26
CA PHE A 42 6.26 13.09 2.29
C PHE A 42 4.94 12.72 2.95
N GLY A 43 4.78 11.45 3.27
CA GLY A 43 3.64 10.93 4.00
C GLY A 43 4.10 10.04 5.15
N LEU A 44 3.45 10.18 6.30
CA LEU A 44 3.62 9.32 7.45
C LEU A 44 2.25 8.82 7.88
N SER A 45 2.10 7.50 7.99
CA SER A 45 0.88 6.87 8.49
C SER A 45 1.20 6.07 9.74
N ILE A 46 0.34 6.18 10.73
CA ILE A 46 0.41 5.44 11.99
C ILE A 46 -0.93 4.76 12.20
N GLY A 47 -0.92 3.49 12.55
CA GLY A 47 -2.16 2.75 12.74
C GLY A 47 -1.99 1.41 13.42
N THR A 48 -3.12 0.72 13.56
CA THR A 48 -3.19 -0.63 14.09
C THR A 48 -3.97 -1.52 13.14
N ILE A 49 -3.52 -2.77 13.02
CA ILE A 49 -4.22 -3.83 12.30
C ILE A 49 -4.47 -4.97 13.27
N GLN A 50 -5.70 -5.48 13.26
CA GLN A 50 -6.08 -6.69 13.97
C GLN A 50 -6.41 -7.77 12.94
N TYR A 51 -5.80 -8.92 13.10
CA TYR A 51 -6.09 -10.15 12.37
C TYR A 51 -6.81 -11.11 13.30
N LYS A 52 -7.83 -11.79 12.78
CA LYS A 52 -8.54 -12.84 13.47
C LYS A 52 -8.67 -14.06 12.57
N LEU A 53 -8.47 -15.23 13.13
CA LEU A 53 -8.72 -16.52 12.51
C LEU A 53 -9.66 -17.30 13.44
N ASP A 54 -10.83 -17.64 12.91
CA ASP A 54 -11.83 -18.43 13.63
C ASP A 54 -11.73 -19.90 13.22
N GLU A 55 -11.12 -20.72 14.06
CA GLU A 55 -10.96 -22.16 13.85
C GLU A 55 -12.04 -22.98 14.58
N THR A 56 -12.99 -22.35 15.24
CA THR A 56 -13.97 -23.05 16.09
C THR A 56 -14.85 -24.03 15.32
N SER A 57 -15.08 -23.78 14.05
CA SER A 57 -15.90 -24.64 13.17
C SER A 57 -15.15 -25.83 12.57
N PHE A 58 -13.81 -25.86 12.63
CA PHE A 58 -13.00 -26.93 12.05
C PHE A 58 -13.01 -28.23 12.87
N LEU A 59 -13.45 -28.17 14.13
CA LEU A 59 -13.49 -29.35 15.01
C LEU A 59 -14.60 -30.35 14.67
N ALA A 60 -15.48 -30.06 13.71
CA ALA A 60 -16.68 -30.88 13.45
C ALA A 60 -16.40 -32.20 12.71
N GLU A 61 -15.23 -32.41 12.08
CA GLU A 61 -14.98 -33.59 11.23
C GLU A 61 -13.73 -34.42 11.56
N GLY A 62 -13.08 -34.20 12.68
CA GLY A 62 -11.94 -35.02 13.10
C GLY A 62 -10.90 -34.25 13.91
N PHE A 63 -10.26 -34.93 14.83
CA PHE A 63 -9.19 -34.31 15.62
C PHE A 63 -7.93 -34.15 14.75
N ASP A 64 -7.58 -32.92 14.43
CA ASP A 64 -6.31 -32.52 13.84
C ASP A 64 -5.48 -31.80 14.91
N PRO A 65 -4.30 -32.34 15.29
CA PRO A 65 -3.47 -31.73 16.32
C PRO A 65 -2.89 -30.36 15.93
N ILE A 66 -2.99 -29.96 14.67
CA ILE A 66 -2.51 -28.65 14.17
C ILE A 66 -3.59 -27.57 14.34
N ILE A 67 -4.87 -27.98 14.37
CA ILE A 67 -6.00 -27.05 14.51
C ILE A 67 -6.30 -26.85 15.99
N ALA A 68 -6.05 -25.66 16.51
CA ALA A 68 -6.28 -25.36 17.92
C ALA A 68 -7.78 -25.31 18.28
N GLY A 69 -8.67 -25.12 17.30
CA GLY A 69 -10.12 -25.06 17.51
C GLY A 69 -10.59 -23.86 18.33
N ILE A 70 -9.82 -22.79 18.32
CA ILE A 70 -10.05 -21.55 19.07
C ILE A 70 -10.05 -20.35 18.11
N GLU A 71 -10.63 -19.22 18.56
CA GLU A 71 -10.43 -17.96 17.88
C GLU A 71 -9.03 -17.41 18.21
N GLN A 72 -8.22 -17.27 17.18
CA GLN A 72 -6.89 -16.68 17.29
C GLN A 72 -6.96 -15.22 16.82
N SER A 73 -6.39 -14.30 17.60
CA SER A 73 -6.32 -12.90 17.23
C SER A 73 -4.92 -12.34 17.46
N SER A 74 -4.47 -11.51 16.53
CA SER A 74 -3.21 -10.78 16.61
C SER A 74 -3.46 -9.32 16.29
N SER A 75 -2.89 -8.43 17.09
CA SER A 75 -2.95 -6.98 16.87
C SER A 75 -1.54 -6.42 16.69
N ASN A 76 -1.33 -5.68 15.62
CA ASN A 76 -0.04 -5.10 15.26
C ASN A 76 -0.15 -3.60 15.14
N PHE A 77 0.82 -2.89 15.72
CA PHE A 77 0.99 -1.46 15.52
C PHE A 77 1.92 -1.23 14.34
N ASN A 78 1.51 -0.37 13.41
CA ASN A 78 2.22 -0.13 12.15
C ASN A 78 2.55 1.34 11.96
N ILE A 79 3.71 1.56 11.37
CA ILE A 79 4.15 2.86 10.86
C ILE A 79 4.52 2.67 9.40
N ASP A 80 3.95 3.50 8.53
CA ASP A 80 4.26 3.54 7.10
C ASP A 80 4.84 4.90 6.76
N PHE A 81 5.87 4.93 5.92
CA PHE A 81 6.45 6.16 5.40
C PHE A 81 6.44 6.15 3.88
N GLY A 82 6.00 7.25 3.29
CA GLY A 82 5.92 7.44 1.85
C GLY A 82 6.64 8.71 1.41
N PHE A 83 7.20 8.61 0.21
CA PHE A 83 7.87 9.70 -0.48
C PHE A 83 7.35 9.75 -1.92
N SER A 84 7.13 10.94 -2.45
CA SER A 84 6.69 11.16 -3.82
C SER A 84 7.38 12.38 -4.39
N TYR A 85 7.95 12.24 -5.58
CA TYR A 85 8.58 13.31 -6.32
C TYR A 85 7.93 13.45 -7.69
N HIS A 86 7.53 14.66 -8.02
CA HIS A 86 6.99 15.03 -9.32
C HIS A 86 7.86 16.10 -9.95
N LEU A 87 8.35 15.80 -11.15
CA LEU A 87 9.15 16.71 -11.95
C LEU A 87 8.61 16.73 -13.37
N TYR A 88 7.98 17.81 -13.79
CA TYR A 88 7.34 17.93 -15.09
C TYR A 88 6.32 16.79 -15.32
N ASN A 89 6.58 15.98 -16.32
CA ASN A 89 5.78 14.81 -16.67
C ASN A 89 6.24 13.52 -15.98
N PHE A 90 7.35 13.56 -15.26
CA PHE A 90 7.92 12.41 -14.56
C PHE A 90 7.45 12.40 -13.10
N TYR A 91 7.19 11.19 -12.58
CA TYR A 91 6.96 10.97 -11.15
C TYR A 91 7.66 9.72 -10.64
N ALA A 92 8.04 9.78 -9.39
CA ALA A 92 8.60 8.66 -8.65
C ALA A 92 7.97 8.59 -7.26
N HIS A 93 7.62 7.39 -6.83
CA HIS A 93 7.09 7.14 -5.49
C HIS A 93 7.90 6.04 -4.82
N ALA A 94 8.18 6.21 -3.54
CA ALA A 94 8.75 5.18 -2.71
C ALA A 94 7.96 5.09 -1.40
N THR A 95 7.62 3.89 -0.98
CA THR A 95 6.85 3.66 0.26
C THR A 95 7.45 2.47 0.99
N VAL A 96 7.66 2.64 2.28
CA VAL A 96 7.98 1.56 3.22
C VAL A 96 6.76 1.37 4.10
N LYS A 97 6.15 0.19 4.03
CA LYS A 97 5.03 -0.20 4.87
C LYS A 97 5.51 -1.09 6.00
N ASN A 98 4.85 -0.98 7.16
CA ASN A 98 5.13 -1.80 8.33
C ASN A 98 6.60 -1.67 8.76
N ILE A 99 7.08 -0.43 8.98
CA ILE A 99 8.47 -0.16 9.39
C ILE A 99 8.81 -0.88 10.69
N LEU A 100 7.84 -0.94 11.62
CA LEU A 100 7.96 -1.72 12.83
C LEU A 100 7.54 -3.17 12.51
N GLU A 101 8.51 -3.97 12.14
CA GLU A 101 8.31 -5.39 11.99
C GLU A 101 8.13 -6.01 13.38
N ASN A 102 6.91 -6.39 13.72
CA ASN A 102 6.67 -7.17 14.92
C ASN A 102 6.83 -8.65 14.56
N GLU A 103 7.97 -9.21 14.90
CA GLU A 103 8.07 -10.66 15.09
C GLU A 103 7.14 -11.00 16.25
N GLY A 104 5.97 -11.57 15.94
CA GLY A 104 5.00 -11.95 16.95
C GLY A 104 5.63 -12.85 18.01
N ILE A 105 5.65 -12.39 19.26
CA ILE A 105 6.21 -13.08 20.42
C ILE A 105 5.31 -14.26 20.85
N ASN A 106 4.60 -14.87 19.96
CA ASN A 106 3.91 -16.13 20.20
C ASN A 106 4.59 -17.22 19.38
N ASN A 107 5.43 -18.00 20.07
CA ASN A 107 6.32 -19.03 19.56
C ASN A 107 5.68 -20.17 18.76
N ASP A 108 4.36 -20.20 18.57
CA ASP A 108 3.69 -21.35 17.95
C ASP A 108 3.02 -21.09 16.60
N ILE A 109 2.82 -19.82 16.20
CA ILE A 109 2.26 -19.51 14.89
C ILE A 109 3.01 -18.31 14.31
N GLN A 110 3.84 -18.54 13.31
CA GLN A 110 4.43 -17.49 12.48
C GLN A 110 3.31 -16.81 11.66
N ILE A 111 2.62 -15.86 12.23
CA ILE A 111 1.73 -15.00 11.47
C ILE A 111 2.62 -14.04 10.68
N THR A 112 3.04 -14.44 9.50
CA THR A 112 3.85 -13.66 8.55
C THR A 112 3.07 -12.51 7.89
N SER A 113 1.93 -12.13 8.47
CA SER A 113 1.01 -11.18 7.86
C SER A 113 1.45 -9.72 7.92
N ASN A 114 2.30 -9.35 8.86
CA ASN A 114 2.75 -7.96 9.08
C ASN A 114 4.19 -7.70 8.64
N LEU A 115 4.60 -8.30 7.53
CA LEU A 115 5.94 -8.16 6.99
C LEU A 115 6.17 -6.75 6.42
N ARG A 116 7.41 -6.26 6.58
CA ARG A 116 7.85 -5.02 5.97
C ARG A 116 7.79 -5.14 4.45
N ARG A 117 7.25 -4.10 3.80
CA ARG A 117 7.14 -4.02 2.34
C ARG A 117 7.75 -2.74 1.84
N TYR A 118 8.56 -2.86 0.79
CA TYR A 118 9.11 -1.76 0.04
C TYR A 118 8.40 -1.68 -1.30
N LEU A 119 7.86 -0.52 -1.63
CA LEU A 119 7.21 -0.26 -2.91
C LEU A 119 7.92 0.92 -3.55
N ILE A 120 8.35 0.74 -4.78
CA ILE A 120 8.97 1.81 -5.59
C ILE A 120 8.25 1.83 -6.92
N SER A 121 7.75 2.98 -7.33
CA SER A 121 7.16 3.14 -8.64
C SER A 121 7.70 4.38 -9.35
N VAL A 122 7.86 4.28 -10.65
CA VAL A 122 8.26 5.37 -11.51
C VAL A 122 7.37 5.38 -12.75
N GLY A 123 7.05 6.55 -13.22
CA GLY A 123 6.25 6.72 -14.42
C GLY A 123 6.45 8.09 -15.04
N SER A 124 5.95 8.24 -16.25
CA SER A 124 5.99 9.51 -16.96
C SER A 124 4.77 9.65 -17.86
N VAL A 125 4.28 10.87 -17.99
CA VAL A 125 3.18 11.20 -18.89
C VAL A 125 3.75 11.79 -20.18
N PHE A 126 3.48 11.16 -21.32
CA PHE A 126 3.89 11.61 -22.63
C PHE A 126 2.66 12.09 -23.41
N GLY A 127 2.69 13.31 -23.89
CA GLY A 127 1.67 13.90 -24.76
C GLY A 127 2.16 15.23 -25.29
N LYS A 128 1.92 15.51 -26.57
CA LYS A 128 2.19 16.84 -27.13
C LYS A 128 1.06 17.78 -26.69
N PHE A 129 1.41 19.00 -26.36
CA PHE A 129 0.43 20.08 -26.16
C PHE A 129 -0.47 20.19 -27.41
N GLY A 130 -1.80 20.05 -27.22
CA GLY A 130 -2.76 20.00 -28.33
C GLY A 130 -2.95 18.63 -29.00
N SER A 131 -2.32 17.56 -28.51
CA SER A 131 -2.61 16.21 -28.95
C SER A 131 -3.84 15.66 -28.24
N GLN A 132 -4.72 15.01 -29.00
CA GLN A 132 -5.89 14.32 -28.41
C GLN A 132 -5.51 13.11 -27.53
N TRP A 133 -4.28 12.62 -27.65
CA TRP A 133 -3.81 11.43 -26.92
C TRP A 133 -2.61 11.75 -26.04
N SER A 134 -2.64 11.21 -24.82
CA SER A 134 -1.48 11.14 -23.93
C SER A 134 -1.32 9.72 -23.38
N TYR A 135 -0.08 9.33 -23.11
CA TYR A 135 0.30 7.99 -22.67
C TYR A 135 1.07 8.08 -21.35
N GLU A 136 0.78 7.18 -20.42
CA GLU A 136 1.41 7.11 -19.11
C GLU A 136 1.91 5.69 -18.86
N PRO A 137 3.12 5.35 -19.32
CA PRO A 137 3.82 4.14 -18.88
C PRO A 137 4.31 4.30 -17.46
N SER A 138 4.21 3.22 -16.67
CA SER A 138 4.76 3.16 -15.32
C SER A 138 5.22 1.75 -14.97
N ILE A 139 6.21 1.68 -14.09
CA ILE A 139 6.73 0.43 -13.54
C ILE A 139 6.65 0.52 -12.02
N MET A 140 6.23 -0.54 -11.38
CA MET A 140 6.24 -0.68 -9.93
C MET A 140 7.04 -1.92 -9.54
N PHE A 141 7.90 -1.76 -8.57
CA PHE A 141 8.63 -2.83 -7.91
C PHE A 141 8.15 -2.93 -6.47
N GLN A 142 7.87 -4.15 -6.03
CA GLN A 142 7.53 -4.46 -4.65
C GLN A 142 8.46 -5.54 -4.13
N TYR A 143 8.92 -5.36 -2.88
CA TYR A 143 9.70 -6.34 -2.15
C TYR A 143 9.14 -6.52 -0.74
N LYS A 144 8.95 -7.78 -0.31
CA LYS A 144 8.58 -8.17 1.05
C LYS A 144 9.79 -8.76 1.76
N ASP A 145 10.14 -8.21 2.92
CA ASP A 145 11.36 -8.57 3.63
C ASP A 145 11.34 -10.01 4.14
N GLY A 146 10.40 -10.39 4.96
CA GLY A 146 10.37 -11.71 5.61
C GLY A 146 10.31 -12.91 4.65
N THR A 147 9.52 -12.83 3.59
CA THR A 147 9.39 -13.91 2.58
C THR A 147 10.40 -13.78 1.44
N LYS A 148 11.15 -12.69 1.36
CA LYS A 148 12.06 -12.35 0.26
C LYS A 148 11.38 -12.39 -1.12
N GLU A 149 10.09 -12.14 -1.16
CA GLU A 149 9.31 -12.09 -2.39
C GLU A 149 9.52 -10.75 -3.08
N ALA A 150 9.83 -10.79 -4.38
CA ALA A 150 9.93 -9.63 -5.24
C ALA A 150 8.91 -9.72 -6.38
N SER A 151 8.21 -8.64 -6.67
CA SER A 151 7.30 -8.55 -7.81
C SER A 151 7.52 -7.27 -8.61
N PHE A 152 7.23 -7.35 -9.90
CA PHE A 152 7.29 -6.24 -10.84
C PHE A 152 5.96 -6.11 -11.56
N ASP A 153 5.43 -4.90 -11.60
CA ASP A 153 4.23 -4.57 -12.35
C ASP A 153 4.58 -3.53 -13.41
N ILE A 154 4.22 -3.79 -14.64
CA ILE A 154 4.37 -2.87 -15.76
C ILE A 154 2.97 -2.43 -16.18
N ASN A 155 2.73 -1.13 -16.17
CA ASN A 155 1.44 -0.55 -16.51
C ASN A 155 1.61 0.48 -17.63
N ALA A 156 0.60 0.56 -18.48
CA ALA A 156 0.49 1.62 -19.46
C ALA A 156 -0.95 2.11 -19.52
N LYS A 157 -1.14 3.42 -19.46
CA LYS A 157 -2.44 4.07 -19.61
C LYS A 157 -2.41 4.94 -20.85
N ALA A 158 -3.51 5.02 -21.56
CA ALA A 158 -3.72 5.94 -22.67
C ALA A 158 -4.93 6.81 -22.36
N TYR A 159 -4.78 8.12 -22.48
CA TYR A 159 -5.85 9.08 -22.27
C TYR A 159 -6.19 9.76 -23.57
N LYS A 160 -7.46 9.88 -23.84
CA LYS A 160 -7.98 10.65 -24.97
C LYS A 160 -8.69 11.88 -24.44
N GLU A 161 -8.27 13.05 -24.91
CA GLU A 161 -8.95 14.31 -24.63
C GLU A 161 -10.16 14.45 -25.54
N MET A 162 -11.34 14.66 -24.98
CA MET A 162 -12.59 14.88 -25.68
C MET A 162 -13.16 16.23 -25.26
N ASP A 163 -14.07 16.78 -26.06
CA ASP A 163 -14.72 18.08 -25.77
C ASP A 163 -15.47 18.12 -24.43
N PHE A 164 -15.79 16.95 -23.86
CA PHE A 164 -16.49 16.78 -22.57
C PHE A 164 -15.59 16.35 -21.41
N GLY A 165 -14.28 16.23 -21.60
CA GLY A 165 -13.33 15.82 -20.58
C GLY A 165 -12.29 14.82 -21.06
N LYS A 166 -11.47 14.33 -20.13
CA LYS A 166 -10.40 13.35 -20.38
C LYS A 166 -10.85 11.98 -19.91
N ILE A 167 -10.77 10.98 -20.76
CA ILE A 167 -11.03 9.57 -20.47
C ILE A 167 -9.73 8.79 -20.49
#